data_5f061b82fd59a2e910e46f1a56e15f0b
#
_entry.id   5f061b82fd59a2e910e46f1a56e15f0b
#
_cell.length_a   1.000
_cell.length_b   1.000
_cell.length_c   1.000
_cell.angle_alpha   90.00
_cell.angle_beta   90.00
_cell.angle_gamma   90.00
#
_symmetry.space_group_name_H-M   'P 1'
#
loop_
_entity.id
_entity.type
_entity.pdbx_description
1 polymer ?
#
loop_
_entity_poly.entity_id
_entity_poly.type
_entity_poly.pdbx_seq_one_letter_code
_entity_poly.pdbx_strand_id
1 'polypeptide(L)'
;MTDDDIEIRRLAREDAVLYRDIRLEALQANPEAFGSTFDVEDAQPLSLFSDRLGSSTVLGAFRDTELVGIVGFAVQQGQKEAHKGALWGMYVRPAARNAKVGRRLVEAVCNHARQQVELIQLSVVVDNEQARSLYARLGFLDYGVERNALKQAGRYYDLVLMAKDLSRH
;
A
#
# COMPACT_ATOMS: atom_id res chain seq x y z
N MET A 1 4.99 -17.34 16.53
CA MET A 1 5.17 -15.89 16.30
C MET A 1 3.92 -15.16 16.66
N THR A 2 4.04 -14.22 17.57
CA THR A 2 2.93 -13.42 18.05
C THR A 2 2.89 -12.07 17.34
N ASP A 3 1.75 -11.38 17.37
CA ASP A 3 1.61 -10.02 16.83
C ASP A 3 2.60 -9.05 17.50
N ASP A 4 3.07 -9.38 18.68
CA ASP A 4 3.97 -8.56 19.50
C ASP A 4 5.40 -8.44 18.90
N ASP A 5 5.76 -9.34 17.98
CA ASP A 5 7.09 -9.34 17.36
C ASP A 5 7.21 -8.35 16.19
N ILE A 6 6.12 -7.70 15.83
CA ILE A 6 6.08 -6.80 14.67
C ILE A 6 6.01 -5.34 15.14
N GLU A 7 6.94 -4.52 14.68
CA GLU A 7 6.94 -3.08 14.89
C GLU A 7 6.51 -2.36 13.61
N ILE A 8 5.56 -1.44 13.72
CA ILE A 8 5.15 -0.59 12.59
C ILE A 8 5.74 0.80 12.79
N ARG A 9 6.48 1.31 11.79
CA ARG A 9 6.98 2.67 11.82
C ARG A 9 7.02 3.29 10.42
N ARG A 10 7.08 4.61 10.36
CA ARG A 10 7.29 5.32 9.09
C ARG A 10 8.72 5.07 8.60
N LEU A 11 8.85 4.82 7.30
CA LEU A 11 10.15 4.74 6.65
C LEU A 11 10.68 6.15 6.37
N ALA A 12 11.95 6.37 6.67
CA ALA A 12 12.67 7.60 6.39
C ALA A 12 13.55 7.43 5.14
N ARG A 13 14.16 8.52 4.67
CA ARG A 13 15.06 8.46 3.49
C ARG A 13 16.20 7.45 3.67
N GLU A 14 16.66 7.27 4.91
CA GLU A 14 17.71 6.32 5.26
C GLU A 14 17.31 4.86 5.06
N ASP A 15 16.01 4.60 4.97
CA ASP A 15 15.47 3.25 4.72
C ASP A 15 15.36 2.91 3.23
N ALA A 16 15.88 3.75 2.34
CA ALA A 16 15.68 3.62 0.90
C ALA A 16 16.14 2.27 0.34
N VAL A 17 17.25 1.70 0.84
CA VAL A 17 17.74 0.39 0.38
C VAL A 17 16.75 -0.71 0.75
N LEU A 18 16.29 -0.73 2.00
CA LEU A 18 15.29 -1.71 2.47
C LEU A 18 13.98 -1.57 1.70
N TYR A 19 13.53 -0.33 1.50
CA TYR A 19 12.30 -0.05 0.76
C TYR A 19 12.41 -0.50 -0.70
N ARG A 20 13.51 -0.15 -1.38
CA ARG A 20 13.76 -0.56 -2.75
C ARG A 20 13.67 -2.09 -2.89
N ASP A 21 14.34 -2.81 -2.00
CA ASP A 21 14.39 -4.27 -2.05
C ASP A 21 12.98 -4.88 -1.95
N ILE A 22 12.20 -4.47 -0.97
CA ILE A 22 10.84 -5.03 -0.79
C ILE A 22 9.88 -4.55 -1.89
N ARG A 23 10.02 -3.30 -2.36
CA ARG A 23 9.20 -2.76 -3.46
C ARG A 23 9.44 -3.54 -4.75
N LEU A 24 10.69 -3.81 -5.11
CA LEU A 24 11.05 -4.58 -6.29
C LEU A 24 10.58 -6.04 -6.16
N GLU A 25 10.71 -6.63 -4.99
CA GLU A 25 10.17 -7.95 -4.71
C GLU A 25 8.65 -8.00 -4.97
N ALA A 26 7.92 -7.00 -4.48
CA ALA A 26 6.47 -6.90 -4.66
C ALA A 26 6.08 -6.83 -6.14
N LEU A 27 6.76 -5.97 -6.90
CA LEU A 27 6.50 -5.79 -8.34
C LEU A 27 6.79 -7.06 -9.13
N GLN A 28 7.77 -7.83 -8.73
CA GLN A 28 8.14 -9.08 -9.39
C GLN A 28 7.22 -10.24 -9.00
N ALA A 29 6.82 -10.31 -7.74
CA ALA A 29 5.99 -11.40 -7.23
C ALA A 29 4.52 -11.27 -7.66
N ASN A 30 4.00 -10.03 -7.73
CA ASN A 30 2.59 -9.76 -8.04
C ASN A 30 2.48 -8.63 -9.08
N PRO A 31 2.97 -8.83 -10.32
CA PRO A 31 3.01 -7.75 -11.30
C PRO A 31 1.64 -7.16 -11.65
N GLU A 32 0.57 -7.96 -11.56
CA GLU A 32 -0.79 -7.52 -11.82
C GLU A 32 -1.37 -6.63 -10.72
N ALA A 33 -0.79 -6.65 -9.53
CA ALA A 33 -1.31 -5.95 -8.36
C ALA A 33 -0.88 -4.47 -8.29
N PHE A 34 0.03 -4.05 -9.16
CA PHE A 34 0.61 -2.70 -9.09
C PHE A 34 0.47 -1.97 -10.42
N GLY A 35 0.34 -0.64 -10.35
CA GLY A 35 0.28 0.20 -11.54
C GLY A 35 1.63 0.41 -12.21
N SER A 36 2.74 0.15 -11.52
CA SER A 36 4.10 0.22 -12.06
C SER A 36 4.64 -1.19 -12.31
N THR A 37 5.83 -1.28 -12.90
CA THR A 37 6.47 -2.56 -13.24
C THR A 37 7.85 -2.68 -12.61
N PHE A 38 8.29 -3.93 -12.44
CA PHE A 38 9.65 -4.23 -11.98
C PHE A 38 10.71 -3.58 -12.91
N ASP A 39 10.57 -3.75 -14.22
CA ASP A 39 11.58 -3.25 -15.18
C ASP A 39 11.75 -1.74 -15.11
N VAL A 40 10.64 -1.00 -14.97
CA VAL A 40 10.68 0.46 -14.88
C VAL A 40 11.34 0.90 -13.57
N GLU A 41 10.97 0.30 -12.44
CA GLU A 41 11.50 0.73 -11.13
C GLU A 41 12.91 0.21 -10.86
N ASP A 42 13.25 -0.98 -11.33
CA ASP A 42 14.61 -1.52 -11.20
C ASP A 42 15.65 -0.67 -11.91
N ALA A 43 15.26 -0.02 -13.01
CA ALA A 43 16.14 0.86 -13.78
C ALA A 43 16.35 2.24 -13.10
N GLN A 44 15.61 2.56 -12.05
CA GLN A 44 15.69 3.86 -11.39
C GLN A 44 16.83 3.91 -10.37
N PRO A 45 17.43 5.10 -10.17
CA PRO A 45 18.45 5.27 -9.13
C PRO A 45 17.83 5.16 -7.73
N LEU A 46 18.67 4.84 -6.74
CA LEU A 46 18.24 4.76 -5.34
C LEU A 46 17.58 6.07 -4.87
N SER A 47 18.01 7.22 -5.41
CA SER A 47 17.45 8.52 -5.08
C SER A 47 15.95 8.62 -5.36
N LEU A 48 15.43 7.91 -6.36
CA LEU A 48 13.99 7.87 -6.60
C LEU A 48 13.25 7.32 -5.37
N PHE A 49 13.78 6.25 -4.80
CA PHE A 49 13.16 5.60 -3.63
C PHE A 49 13.30 6.46 -2.37
N SER A 50 14.45 7.06 -2.15
CA SER A 50 14.65 7.96 -1.01
C SER A 50 13.79 9.21 -1.11
N ASP A 51 13.62 9.79 -2.30
CA ASP A 51 12.75 10.93 -2.54
C ASP A 51 11.28 10.59 -2.31
N ARG A 52 10.86 9.41 -2.74
CA ARG A 52 9.50 8.91 -2.49
C ARG A 52 9.22 8.79 -0.98
N LEU A 53 10.19 8.30 -0.21
CA LEU A 53 10.07 8.22 1.25
C LEU A 53 10.04 9.59 1.91
N GLY A 54 10.66 10.60 1.30
CA GLY A 54 10.64 11.97 1.81
C GLY A 54 9.39 12.76 1.43
N SER A 55 8.75 12.44 0.30
CA SER A 55 7.59 13.18 -0.22
C SER A 55 6.25 12.50 0.03
N SER A 56 6.24 11.20 0.32
CA SER A 56 5.04 10.42 0.62
C SER A 56 5.21 9.75 1.97
N THR A 57 4.10 9.34 2.57
CA THR A 57 4.15 8.52 3.77
C THR A 57 4.19 7.06 3.37
N VAL A 58 5.25 6.36 3.78
CA VAL A 58 5.33 4.91 3.66
C VAL A 58 5.55 4.33 5.04
N LEU A 59 4.69 3.43 5.47
CA LEU A 59 4.83 2.71 6.73
C LEU A 59 5.43 1.34 6.45
N GLY A 60 6.34 0.92 7.31
CA GLY A 60 6.96 -0.39 7.25
C GLY A 60 6.66 -1.22 8.48
N ALA A 61 6.52 -2.52 8.27
CA ALA A 61 6.41 -3.50 9.33
C ALA A 61 7.74 -4.23 9.46
N PHE A 62 8.30 -4.23 10.66
CA PHE A 62 9.60 -4.84 10.96
C PHE A 62 9.43 -6.00 11.91
N ARG A 63 10.13 -7.09 11.60
CA ARG A 63 10.40 -8.17 12.53
C ARG A 63 11.90 -8.08 12.86
N ASP A 64 12.21 -7.66 14.08
CA ASP A 64 13.57 -7.27 14.45
C ASP A 64 14.08 -6.17 13.50
N THR A 65 15.12 -6.42 12.72
CA THR A 65 15.67 -5.46 11.75
C THR A 65 15.18 -5.70 10.32
N GLU A 66 14.39 -6.75 10.09
CA GLU A 66 13.93 -7.11 8.75
C GLU A 66 12.62 -6.40 8.41
N LEU A 67 12.60 -5.71 7.27
CA LEU A 67 11.38 -5.09 6.74
C LEU A 67 10.55 -6.17 6.04
N VAL A 68 9.39 -6.52 6.62
CA VAL A 68 8.55 -7.62 6.15
C VAL A 68 7.25 -7.19 5.47
N GLY A 69 6.91 -5.90 5.55
CA GLY A 69 5.71 -5.38 4.89
C GLY A 69 5.77 -3.88 4.73
N ILE A 70 5.06 -3.36 3.74
CA ILE A 70 4.99 -1.93 3.44
C ILE A 70 3.57 -1.53 3.03
N VAL A 71 3.25 -0.26 3.25
CA VAL A 71 2.04 0.38 2.72
C VAL A 71 2.32 1.87 2.56
N GLY A 72 1.84 2.45 1.47
CA GLY A 72 1.97 3.87 1.19
C GLY A 72 0.66 4.64 1.40
N PHE A 73 0.79 5.92 1.67
CA PHE A 73 -0.33 6.85 1.78
C PHE A 73 0.07 8.21 1.21
N ALA A 74 -0.85 8.81 0.46
CA ALA A 74 -0.65 10.15 -0.09
C ALA A 74 -1.97 10.93 -0.05
N VAL A 75 -1.88 12.22 0.31
CA VAL A 75 -3.03 13.12 0.24
C VAL A 75 -3.21 13.55 -1.21
N GLN A 76 -4.47 13.59 -1.67
CA GLN A 76 -4.77 14.02 -3.03
C GLN A 76 -4.45 15.51 -3.20
N GLN A 77 -3.95 15.85 -4.38
CA GLN A 77 -3.62 17.23 -4.72
C GLN A 77 -4.85 17.99 -5.21
N GLY A 78 -4.89 19.29 -4.95
CA GLY A 78 -5.98 20.16 -5.38
C GLY A 78 -6.93 20.52 -4.24
N GLN A 79 -7.47 21.74 -4.30
CA GLN A 79 -8.30 22.30 -3.24
C GLN A 79 -9.58 21.50 -2.98
N LYS A 80 -10.16 20.92 -4.04
CA LYS A 80 -11.41 20.18 -3.94
C LYS A 80 -11.22 18.71 -3.58
N GLU A 81 -9.98 18.21 -3.61
CA GLU A 81 -9.66 16.81 -3.38
C GLU A 81 -8.78 16.58 -2.15
N ALA A 82 -8.29 17.65 -1.51
CA ALA A 82 -7.38 17.55 -0.38
C ALA A 82 -7.97 16.92 0.88
N HIS A 83 -9.29 16.69 0.90
CA HIS A 83 -9.97 15.95 1.96
C HIS A 83 -9.84 14.42 1.78
N LYS A 84 -9.27 13.98 0.65
CA LYS A 84 -9.11 12.56 0.32
C LYS A 84 -7.65 12.18 0.32
N GLY A 85 -7.39 10.93 0.68
CA GLY A 85 -6.08 10.32 0.54
C GLY A 85 -6.17 8.97 -0.16
N ALA A 86 -5.05 8.50 -0.65
CA ALA A 86 -4.93 7.21 -1.32
C ALA A 86 -4.00 6.27 -0.56
N LEU A 87 -4.46 5.05 -0.32
CA LEU A 87 -3.62 3.95 0.14
C LEU A 87 -3.06 3.26 -1.10
N TRP A 88 -1.75 3.00 -1.12
CA TRP A 88 -1.09 2.39 -2.27
C TRP A 88 0.08 1.51 -1.84
N GLY A 89 0.54 0.67 -2.73
CA GLY A 89 1.78 -0.09 -2.57
C GLY A 89 1.79 -1.08 -1.40
N MET A 90 0.65 -1.63 -1.04
CA MET A 90 0.53 -2.62 0.03
C MET A 90 1.17 -3.95 -0.38
N TYR A 91 2.10 -4.41 0.44
CA TYR A 91 2.73 -5.73 0.23
C TYR A 91 3.25 -6.27 1.56
N VAL A 92 3.05 -7.56 1.77
CA VAL A 92 3.60 -8.29 2.92
C VAL A 92 4.34 -9.51 2.38
N ARG A 93 5.58 -9.70 2.81
CA ARG A 93 6.37 -10.87 2.41
C ARG A 93 5.66 -12.16 2.82
N PRO A 94 5.72 -13.21 1.99
CA PRO A 94 4.98 -14.45 2.26
C PRO A 94 5.22 -15.03 3.66
N ALA A 95 6.46 -14.99 4.15
CA ALA A 95 6.82 -15.53 5.47
C ALA A 95 6.15 -14.79 6.64
N ALA A 96 5.66 -13.56 6.42
CA ALA A 96 5.04 -12.75 7.47
C ALA A 96 3.51 -12.64 7.35
N ARG A 97 2.89 -13.26 6.33
CA ARG A 97 1.44 -13.09 6.05
C ARG A 97 0.53 -13.63 7.16
N ASN A 98 0.99 -14.62 7.93
CA ASN A 98 0.19 -15.22 8.99
C ASN A 98 0.24 -14.47 10.33
N ALA A 99 1.02 -13.40 10.42
CA ALA A 99 1.20 -12.60 11.65
C ALA A 99 0.32 -11.35 11.69
N LYS A 100 -0.73 -11.29 10.88
CA LYS A 100 -1.67 -10.14 10.77
C LYS A 100 -0.97 -8.82 10.42
N VAL A 101 0.16 -8.89 9.75
CA VAL A 101 0.97 -7.71 9.38
C VAL A 101 0.17 -6.78 8.48
N GLY A 102 -0.53 -7.33 7.47
CA GLY A 102 -1.35 -6.55 6.56
C GLY A 102 -2.41 -5.74 7.28
N ARG A 103 -3.13 -6.38 8.21
CA ARG A 103 -4.15 -5.71 9.02
C ARG A 103 -3.55 -4.55 9.83
N ARG A 104 -2.43 -4.81 10.51
CA ARG A 104 -1.77 -3.79 11.33
C ARG A 104 -1.26 -2.62 10.49
N LEU A 105 -0.74 -2.89 9.29
CA LEU A 105 -0.30 -1.83 8.36
C LEU A 105 -1.48 -0.95 7.92
N VAL A 106 -2.60 -1.56 7.53
CA VAL A 106 -3.77 -0.79 7.10
C VAL A 106 -4.36 0.02 8.26
N GLU A 107 -4.46 -0.57 9.45
CA GLU A 107 -4.92 0.15 10.64
C GLU A 107 -4.01 1.34 10.95
N ALA A 108 -2.70 1.16 10.86
CA ALA A 108 -1.73 2.23 11.10
C ALA A 108 -1.84 3.35 10.08
N VAL A 109 -2.03 3.01 8.79
CA VAL A 109 -2.27 4.02 7.74
C VAL A 109 -3.56 4.79 8.01
N CYS A 110 -4.63 4.12 8.37
CA CYS A 110 -5.91 4.78 8.67
C CYS A 110 -5.77 5.73 9.87
N ASN A 111 -5.05 5.31 10.90
CA ASN A 111 -4.81 6.17 12.08
C ASN A 111 -3.98 7.41 11.71
N HIS A 112 -2.96 7.24 10.87
CA HIS A 112 -2.16 8.35 10.37
C HIS A 112 -3.00 9.28 9.49
N ALA A 113 -3.81 8.72 8.60
CA ALA A 113 -4.62 9.47 7.64
C ALA A 113 -5.71 10.31 8.31
N ARG A 114 -6.28 9.86 9.44
CA ARG A 114 -7.35 10.59 10.17
C ARG A 114 -6.95 12.01 10.54
N GLN A 115 -5.67 12.27 10.70
CA GLN A 115 -5.16 13.59 11.06
C GLN A 115 -5.08 14.53 9.86
N GLN A 116 -5.21 14.02 8.65
CA GLN A 116 -4.96 14.78 7.43
C GLN A 116 -6.16 14.79 6.47
N VAL A 117 -6.94 13.71 6.43
CA VAL A 117 -8.03 13.55 5.44
C VAL A 117 -9.29 12.98 6.10
N GLU A 118 -10.41 13.17 5.41
CA GLU A 118 -11.72 12.67 5.85
C GLU A 118 -12.06 11.32 5.21
N LEU A 119 -11.44 11.02 4.07
CA LEU A 119 -11.74 9.86 3.25
C LEU A 119 -10.45 9.23 2.74
N ILE A 120 -10.32 7.92 2.85
CA ILE A 120 -9.21 7.18 2.28
C ILE A 120 -9.72 6.22 1.21
N GLN A 121 -9.05 6.21 0.06
CA GLN A 121 -9.45 5.43 -1.10
C GLN A 121 -8.32 4.49 -1.51
N LEU A 122 -8.69 3.40 -2.16
CA LEU A 122 -7.74 2.47 -2.77
C LEU A 122 -8.38 1.81 -3.98
N SER A 123 -7.56 1.20 -4.81
CA SER A 123 -8.01 0.30 -5.87
C SER A 123 -7.31 -1.05 -5.70
N VAL A 124 -8.01 -2.13 -6.03
CA VAL A 124 -7.51 -3.49 -5.91
C VAL A 124 -8.03 -4.33 -7.07
N VAL A 125 -7.16 -5.20 -7.61
CA VAL A 125 -7.55 -6.10 -8.70
C VAL A 125 -8.74 -6.96 -8.26
N VAL A 126 -9.77 -7.06 -9.11
CA VAL A 126 -11.00 -7.79 -8.82
C VAL A 126 -10.71 -9.21 -8.32
N ASP A 127 -9.75 -9.89 -8.93
CA ASP A 127 -9.42 -11.28 -8.61
C ASP A 127 -8.63 -11.45 -7.29
N ASN A 128 -8.17 -10.35 -6.71
CA ASN A 128 -7.41 -10.40 -5.45
C ASN A 128 -8.37 -10.43 -4.25
N GLU A 129 -9.02 -11.58 -4.07
CA GLU A 129 -10.03 -11.76 -3.02
C GLU A 129 -9.46 -11.59 -1.61
N GLN A 130 -8.21 -11.99 -1.40
CA GLN A 130 -7.55 -11.90 -0.10
C GLN A 130 -7.39 -10.44 0.34
N ALA A 131 -6.91 -9.58 -0.57
CA ALA A 131 -6.76 -8.15 -0.29
C ALA A 131 -8.13 -7.47 -0.12
N ARG A 132 -9.07 -7.77 -1.01
CA ARG A 132 -10.44 -7.23 -0.91
C ARG A 132 -11.10 -7.57 0.42
N SER A 133 -10.96 -8.82 0.85
CA SER A 133 -11.49 -9.29 2.13
C SER A 133 -10.85 -8.55 3.30
N LEU A 134 -9.54 -8.36 3.26
CA LEU A 134 -8.82 -7.60 4.29
C LEU A 134 -9.37 -6.19 4.41
N TYR A 135 -9.47 -5.47 3.29
CA TYR A 135 -9.97 -4.09 3.29
C TYR A 135 -11.42 -4.00 3.75
N ALA A 136 -12.26 -4.93 3.30
CA ALA A 136 -13.66 -4.97 3.71
C ALA A 136 -13.82 -5.15 5.21
N ARG A 137 -13.03 -6.04 5.81
CA ARG A 137 -13.02 -6.25 7.28
C ARG A 137 -12.62 -5.01 8.05
N LEU A 138 -11.81 -4.14 7.43
CA LEU A 138 -11.33 -2.91 8.07
C LEU A 138 -12.21 -1.70 7.75
N GLY A 139 -13.36 -1.92 7.13
CA GLY A 139 -14.37 -0.89 6.93
C GLY A 139 -14.36 -0.20 5.57
N PHE A 140 -13.55 -0.68 4.63
CA PHE A 140 -13.58 -0.18 3.26
C PHE A 140 -14.78 -0.75 2.51
N LEU A 141 -15.47 0.09 1.76
CA LEU A 141 -16.65 -0.27 0.98
C LEU A 141 -16.36 -0.06 -0.52
N ASP A 142 -16.86 -0.97 -1.34
CA ASP A 142 -16.78 -0.84 -2.80
C ASP A 142 -17.64 0.35 -3.25
N TYR A 143 -17.12 1.18 -4.16
CA TYR A 143 -17.90 2.27 -4.74
C TYR A 143 -17.88 2.29 -6.26
N GLY A 144 -17.16 1.37 -6.89
CA GLY A 144 -17.12 1.26 -8.34
C GLY A 144 -16.14 0.22 -8.84
N VAL A 145 -16.17 0.00 -10.14
CA VAL A 145 -15.23 -0.88 -10.85
C VAL A 145 -14.67 -0.12 -12.04
N GLU A 146 -13.35 -0.04 -12.14
CA GLU A 146 -12.68 0.46 -13.33
C GLU A 146 -12.35 -0.72 -14.22
N ARG A 147 -13.02 -0.80 -15.38
CA ARG A 147 -12.83 -1.90 -16.31
C ARG A 147 -11.57 -1.71 -17.13
N ASN A 148 -10.84 -2.82 -17.36
CA ASN A 148 -9.60 -2.81 -18.14
C ASN A 148 -8.62 -1.75 -17.64
N ALA A 149 -8.53 -1.60 -16.33
CA ALA A 149 -7.71 -0.57 -15.71
C ALA A 149 -6.21 -0.81 -15.90
N LEU A 150 -5.79 -2.08 -15.89
CA LEU A 150 -4.39 -2.46 -16.07
C LEU A 150 -4.30 -3.52 -17.17
N LYS A 151 -3.16 -3.51 -17.90
CA LYS A 151 -2.84 -4.55 -18.87
C LYS A 151 -1.46 -5.10 -18.52
N GLN A 152 -1.40 -6.41 -18.28
CA GLN A 152 -0.17 -7.12 -17.93
C GLN A 152 -0.06 -8.40 -18.75
N ALA A 153 1.03 -8.55 -19.51
CA ALA A 153 1.28 -9.73 -20.34
C ALA A 153 0.11 -10.06 -21.29
N GLY A 154 -0.49 -9.03 -21.89
CA GLY A 154 -1.62 -9.17 -22.82
C GLY A 154 -2.98 -9.38 -22.17
N ARG A 155 -3.04 -9.54 -20.83
CA ARG A 155 -4.28 -9.70 -20.07
C ARG A 155 -4.71 -8.38 -19.45
N TYR A 156 -6.01 -8.11 -19.48
CA TYR A 156 -6.62 -6.93 -18.84
C TYR A 156 -7.10 -7.28 -17.45
N TYR A 157 -6.99 -6.32 -16.54
CA TYR A 157 -7.43 -6.46 -15.15
C TYR A 157 -8.36 -5.31 -14.79
N ASP A 158 -9.51 -5.67 -14.21
CA ASP A 158 -10.43 -4.69 -13.63
C ASP A 158 -10.01 -4.38 -12.20
N LEU A 159 -10.21 -3.13 -11.78
CA LEU A 159 -9.96 -2.71 -10.41
C LEU A 159 -11.28 -2.42 -9.70
N VAL A 160 -11.42 -2.96 -8.49
CA VAL A 160 -12.46 -2.54 -7.55
C VAL A 160 -11.97 -1.28 -6.86
N LEU A 161 -12.82 -0.25 -6.83
CA LEU A 161 -12.55 1.00 -6.12
C LEU A 161 -13.21 0.92 -4.75
N MET A 162 -12.40 1.10 -3.70
CA MET A 162 -12.86 0.99 -2.33
C MET A 162 -12.54 2.27 -1.56
N ALA A 163 -13.39 2.63 -0.60
CA ALA A 163 -13.19 3.82 0.21
C ALA A 163 -13.64 3.58 1.65
N LYS A 164 -12.99 4.29 2.57
CA LYS A 164 -13.36 4.29 3.98
C LYS A 164 -13.52 5.74 4.45
N ASP A 165 -14.66 6.04 5.06
CA ASP A 165 -14.91 7.33 5.70
C ASP A 165 -14.22 7.33 7.08
N LEU A 166 -13.24 8.22 7.25
CA LEU A 166 -12.46 8.35 8.46
C LEU A 166 -13.07 9.34 9.46
N SER A 167 -14.06 10.12 9.02
CA SER A 167 -14.74 11.10 9.88
C SER A 167 -15.75 10.45 10.80
N ARG A 168 -16.14 9.20 10.52
CA ARG A 168 -17.08 8.43 11.35
C ARG A 168 -16.32 7.51 12.30
N HIS A 169 -16.64 7.58 13.54
CA HIS A 169 -16.09 6.74 14.60
C HIS A 169 -16.96 5.51 14.87
#